data_bdfc1314d783f09320e797806898d059
#
_entry.id   bdfc1314d783f09320e797806898d059
#
_cell.length_a   1.000
_cell.length_b   1.000
_cell.length_c   1.000
_cell.angle_alpha   90.00
_cell.angle_beta   90.00
_cell.angle_gamma   90.00
#
_symmetry.space_group_name_H-M   'P 1'
#
loop_
_entity.id
_entity.type
_entity.pdbx_description
1 polymer ?
#
loop_
_entity_poly.entity_id
_entity_poly.type
_entity_poly.pdbx_seq_one_letter_code
_entity_poly.pdbx_strand_id
1 'polypeptide(L)'
;AGNIAGADVVVASSAVTADNVEVAAARERRVPVVPRAEMLAEIMRFRHGIAVAGTHGKTTTTSLIAAIFAEAGLDPTFVIGGRVNAVQANARLGDSRYLIVEADESDASFLHLQPMVAVVTNIDADHMGTYGGDFERLKRTYVEFLHNLPFYGLSVLCIDDAAVASI
;
A
#
# COMPACT_ATOMS: atom_id res chain seq x y z
N ALA A 1 9.51 -8.98 -24.47
CA ALA A 1 9.23 -7.75 -25.25
C ALA A 1 7.87 -7.78 -25.97
N GLY A 2 7.28 -8.97 -26.20
CA GLY A 2 5.97 -9.10 -26.85
C GLY A 2 4.80 -8.54 -26.02
N ASN A 3 4.83 -8.70 -24.69
CA ASN A 3 3.75 -8.34 -23.78
C ASN A 3 3.51 -6.83 -23.63
N ILE A 4 4.46 -5.99 -24.08
CA ILE A 4 4.32 -4.53 -24.03
C ILE A 4 3.66 -3.94 -25.28
N ALA A 5 3.33 -4.78 -26.27
CA ALA A 5 2.67 -4.30 -27.49
C ALA A 5 1.22 -3.85 -27.14
N GLY A 6 0.95 -2.55 -27.36
CA GLY A 6 -0.35 -1.96 -27.03
C GLY A 6 -0.55 -1.60 -25.55
N ALA A 7 0.50 -1.67 -24.73
CA ALA A 7 0.42 -1.21 -23.34
C ALA A 7 0.54 0.32 -23.28
N ASP A 8 -0.32 0.96 -22.50
CA ASP A 8 -0.26 2.39 -22.19
C ASP A 8 0.75 2.70 -21.08
N VAL A 9 0.99 1.72 -20.19
CA VAL A 9 1.92 1.80 -19.08
C VAL A 9 2.46 0.41 -18.72
N VAL A 10 3.69 0.34 -18.25
CA VAL A 10 4.30 -0.86 -17.66
C VAL A 10 4.46 -0.64 -16.17
N VAL A 11 3.88 -1.52 -15.37
CA VAL A 11 3.99 -1.49 -13.90
C VAL A 11 5.04 -2.50 -13.47
N ALA A 12 6.08 -2.02 -12.78
CA ALA A 12 7.17 -2.86 -12.32
C ALA A 12 7.26 -2.87 -10.78
N SER A 13 7.53 -4.04 -10.18
CA SER A 13 7.87 -4.10 -8.76
C SER A 13 9.34 -3.70 -8.54
N SER A 14 9.70 -3.36 -7.31
CA SER A 14 11.07 -3.04 -6.91
C SER A 14 12.06 -4.20 -7.13
N ALA A 15 11.57 -5.44 -7.25
CA ALA A 15 12.38 -6.61 -7.56
C ALA A 15 12.78 -6.73 -9.05
N VAL A 16 12.16 -5.94 -9.94
CA VAL A 16 12.45 -5.95 -11.38
C VAL A 16 13.57 -4.96 -11.67
N THR A 17 14.67 -5.45 -12.20
CA THR A 17 15.85 -4.65 -12.53
C THR A 17 15.69 -3.89 -13.86
N ALA A 18 16.47 -2.84 -14.04
CA ALA A 18 16.38 -1.95 -15.20
C ALA A 18 16.76 -2.61 -16.54
N ASP A 19 17.49 -3.73 -16.50
CA ASP A 19 17.92 -4.56 -17.65
C ASP A 19 16.86 -5.61 -18.04
N ASN A 20 15.74 -5.70 -17.32
CA ASN A 20 14.63 -6.55 -17.73
C ASN A 20 14.18 -6.22 -19.14
N VAL A 21 14.05 -7.25 -19.99
CA VAL A 21 13.78 -7.11 -21.43
C VAL A 21 12.46 -6.38 -21.74
N GLU A 22 11.46 -6.44 -20.85
CA GLU A 22 10.19 -5.71 -21.00
C GLU A 22 10.33 -4.25 -20.59
N VAL A 23 11.06 -3.97 -19.52
CA VAL A 23 11.39 -2.60 -19.09
C VAL A 23 12.23 -1.89 -20.13
N ALA A 24 13.27 -2.53 -20.67
CA ALA A 24 14.10 -1.98 -21.73
C ALA A 24 13.27 -1.66 -22.99
N ALA A 25 12.47 -2.62 -23.45
CA ALA A 25 11.63 -2.44 -24.62
C ALA A 25 10.51 -1.39 -24.42
N ALA A 26 9.97 -1.24 -23.18
CA ALA A 26 9.03 -0.17 -22.87
C ALA A 26 9.68 1.22 -23.03
N ARG A 27 10.89 1.39 -22.50
CA ARG A 27 11.67 2.63 -22.63
C ARG A 27 11.98 2.99 -24.09
N GLU A 28 12.42 2.01 -24.87
CA GLU A 28 12.66 2.20 -26.32
C GLU A 28 11.41 2.68 -27.06
N ARG A 29 10.25 2.15 -26.68
CA ARG A 29 8.95 2.52 -27.28
C ARG A 29 8.30 3.73 -26.62
N ARG A 30 8.95 4.35 -25.65
CA ARG A 30 8.44 5.49 -24.86
C ARG A 30 7.13 5.19 -24.14
N VAL A 31 6.91 3.92 -23.76
CA VAL A 31 5.85 3.52 -22.85
C VAL A 31 6.31 3.81 -21.43
N PRO A 32 5.53 4.56 -20.62
CA PRO A 32 5.90 4.85 -19.23
C PRO A 32 6.12 3.56 -18.44
N VAL A 33 7.15 3.55 -17.57
CA VAL A 33 7.40 2.50 -16.62
C VAL A 33 7.26 3.10 -15.23
N VAL A 34 6.27 2.65 -14.47
CA VAL A 34 5.96 3.16 -13.13
C VAL A 34 6.12 2.08 -12.06
N PRO A 35 6.61 2.45 -10.88
CA PRO A 35 6.64 1.55 -9.73
C PRO A 35 5.25 1.06 -9.33
N ARG A 36 5.15 -0.17 -8.85
CA ARG A 36 3.89 -0.77 -8.41
C ARG A 36 3.20 0.06 -7.33
N ALA A 37 3.97 0.63 -6.39
CA ALA A 37 3.43 1.44 -5.32
C ALA A 37 2.81 2.75 -5.84
N GLU A 38 3.43 3.39 -6.82
CA GLU A 38 2.88 4.59 -7.46
C GLU A 38 1.60 4.28 -8.23
N MET A 39 1.57 3.16 -8.97
CA MET A 39 0.34 2.74 -9.66
C MET A 39 -0.80 2.44 -8.67
N LEU A 40 -0.49 1.81 -7.54
CA LEU A 40 -1.49 1.56 -6.49
C LEU A 40 -2.03 2.87 -5.92
N ALA A 41 -1.15 3.85 -5.71
CA ALA A 41 -1.54 5.19 -5.27
C ALA A 41 -2.46 5.89 -6.27
N GLU A 42 -2.15 5.80 -7.58
CA GLU A 42 -3.01 6.38 -8.63
C GLU A 42 -4.39 5.69 -8.66
N ILE A 43 -4.47 4.37 -8.51
CA ILE A 43 -5.75 3.66 -8.42
C ILE A 43 -6.52 4.12 -7.18
N MET A 44 -5.85 4.37 -6.05
CA MET A 44 -6.46 4.81 -4.80
C MET A 44 -7.13 6.18 -4.94
N ARG A 45 -6.60 7.09 -5.74
CA ARG A 45 -7.16 8.44 -5.96
C ARG A 45 -8.59 8.45 -6.46
N PHE A 46 -9.02 7.39 -7.13
CA PHE A 46 -10.39 7.22 -7.67
C PHE A 46 -11.30 6.41 -6.75
N ARG A 47 -10.83 6.07 -5.55
CA ARG A 47 -11.52 5.19 -4.61
C ARG A 47 -11.57 5.80 -3.22
N HIS A 48 -12.44 5.29 -2.37
CA HIS A 48 -12.41 5.55 -0.93
C HIS A 48 -11.37 4.62 -0.31
N GLY A 49 -10.12 5.07 -0.27
CA GLY A 49 -8.97 4.28 0.15
C GLY A 49 -8.92 4.08 1.66
N ILE A 50 -8.67 2.85 2.08
CA ILE A 50 -8.38 2.47 3.47
C ILE A 50 -7.01 1.80 3.44
N ALA A 51 -6.00 2.43 4.05
CA ALA A 51 -4.64 1.93 4.08
C ALA A 51 -4.28 1.46 5.49
N VAL A 52 -3.77 0.24 5.60
CA VAL A 52 -3.36 -0.37 6.87
C VAL A 52 -1.84 -0.46 6.91
N ALA A 53 -1.24 0.36 7.75
CA ALA A 53 0.18 0.42 8.01
C ALA A 53 0.52 -0.16 9.40
N GLY A 54 1.80 -0.33 9.65
CA GLY A 54 2.35 -0.85 10.90
C GLY A 54 3.41 -1.90 10.65
N THR A 55 4.32 -2.08 11.55
CA THR A 55 5.40 -3.06 11.40
C THR A 55 4.84 -4.49 11.36
N HIS A 56 3.88 -4.80 12.22
CA HIS A 56 3.26 -6.11 12.34
C HIS A 56 1.73 -6.06 12.24
N GLY A 57 1.12 -7.15 11.77
CA GLY A 57 -0.34 -7.30 11.73
C GLY A 57 -1.05 -6.63 10.56
N LYS A 58 -0.34 -5.99 9.63
CA LYS A 58 -0.91 -5.37 8.42
C LYS A 58 -1.83 -6.33 7.66
N THR A 59 -1.29 -7.46 7.23
CA THR A 59 -2.01 -8.48 6.45
C THR A 59 -3.27 -8.97 7.15
N THR A 60 -3.17 -9.25 8.44
CA THR A 60 -4.30 -9.73 9.25
C THR A 60 -5.38 -8.66 9.35
N THR A 61 -5.00 -7.43 9.71
CA THR A 61 -5.95 -6.32 9.87
C THR A 61 -6.62 -5.95 8.55
N THR A 62 -5.85 -5.88 7.46
CA THR A 62 -6.39 -5.62 6.11
C THR A 62 -7.38 -6.69 5.68
N SER A 63 -7.05 -7.96 5.96
CA SER A 63 -7.93 -9.10 5.66
C SER A 63 -9.22 -9.07 6.47
N LEU A 64 -9.16 -8.71 7.74
CA LEU A 64 -10.33 -8.57 8.60
C LEU A 64 -11.24 -7.43 8.14
N ILE A 65 -10.69 -6.27 7.80
CA ILE A 65 -11.45 -5.14 7.26
C ILE A 65 -12.12 -5.56 5.95
N ALA A 66 -11.39 -6.20 5.03
CA ALA A 66 -11.94 -6.66 3.76
C ALA A 66 -13.07 -7.68 3.97
N ALA A 67 -12.93 -8.61 4.92
CA ALA A 67 -13.95 -9.60 5.24
C ALA A 67 -15.21 -8.95 5.85
N ILE A 68 -15.05 -8.00 6.76
CA ILE A 68 -16.17 -7.25 7.37
C ILE A 68 -16.94 -6.48 6.29
N PHE A 69 -16.23 -5.80 5.37
CA PHE A 69 -16.87 -5.06 4.29
C PHE A 69 -17.60 -5.99 3.31
N ALA A 70 -17.01 -7.14 3.00
CA ALA A 70 -17.65 -8.15 2.14
C ALA A 70 -18.91 -8.73 2.80
N GLU A 71 -18.86 -9.08 4.08
CA GLU A 71 -20.01 -9.59 4.85
C GLU A 71 -21.13 -8.55 4.98
N ALA A 72 -20.75 -7.27 5.06
CA ALA A 72 -21.70 -6.16 5.04
C ALA A 72 -22.30 -5.86 3.64
N GLY A 73 -21.95 -6.64 2.61
CA GLY A 73 -22.43 -6.46 1.24
C GLY A 73 -21.82 -5.26 0.51
N LEU A 74 -20.69 -4.73 0.99
CA LEU A 74 -20.04 -3.54 0.42
C LEU A 74 -19.07 -3.86 -0.73
N ASP A 75 -18.81 -5.12 -1.00
CA ASP A 75 -17.98 -5.63 -2.11
C ASP A 75 -16.69 -4.80 -2.37
N PRO A 76 -15.73 -4.75 -1.44
CA PRO A 76 -14.54 -3.93 -1.59
C PRO A 76 -13.54 -4.51 -2.60
N THR A 77 -12.80 -3.62 -3.28
CA THR A 77 -11.51 -3.98 -3.86
C THR A 77 -10.48 -4.07 -2.74
N PHE A 78 -9.61 -5.09 -2.76
CA PHE A 78 -8.51 -5.15 -1.80
C PHE A 78 -7.19 -5.60 -2.45
N VAL A 79 -6.07 -5.11 -1.87
CA VAL A 79 -4.71 -5.52 -2.21
C VAL A 79 -3.94 -5.76 -0.92
N ILE A 80 -3.46 -6.99 -0.73
CA ILE A 80 -2.83 -7.46 0.52
C ILE A 80 -1.50 -8.11 0.16
N GLY A 81 -0.46 -7.88 0.97
CA GLY A 81 0.88 -8.41 0.71
C GLY A 81 1.00 -9.93 0.85
N GLY A 82 0.13 -10.57 1.64
CA GLY A 82 0.08 -12.01 1.85
C GLY A 82 -1.17 -12.67 1.23
N ARG A 83 -1.22 -14.00 1.23
CA ARG A 83 -2.43 -14.75 0.82
C ARG A 83 -3.50 -14.66 1.90
N VAL A 84 -4.69 -14.21 1.54
CA VAL A 84 -5.87 -14.28 2.41
C VAL A 84 -6.49 -15.67 2.27
N ASN A 85 -6.44 -16.46 3.35
CA ASN A 85 -6.96 -17.83 3.35
C ASN A 85 -8.45 -17.92 3.01
N ALA A 86 -9.24 -16.91 3.35
CA ALA A 86 -10.68 -16.88 3.09
C ALA A 86 -11.03 -16.71 1.59
N VAL A 87 -10.17 -16.05 0.80
CA VAL A 87 -10.41 -15.78 -0.63
C VAL A 87 -9.34 -16.41 -1.53
N GLN A 88 -8.31 -17.06 -0.97
CA GLN A 88 -7.15 -17.65 -1.67
C GLN A 88 -6.46 -16.72 -2.68
N ALA A 89 -6.64 -15.42 -2.53
CA ALA A 89 -6.10 -14.38 -3.39
C ALA A 89 -5.48 -13.27 -2.52
N ASN A 90 -4.44 -12.65 -3.02
CA ASN A 90 -3.82 -11.47 -2.42
C ASN A 90 -4.36 -10.15 -3.01
N ALA A 91 -5.22 -10.21 -4.02
CA ALA A 91 -5.93 -9.07 -4.57
C ALA A 91 -7.26 -9.52 -5.16
N ARG A 92 -8.28 -8.68 -5.03
CA ARG A 92 -9.59 -8.87 -5.64
C ARG A 92 -10.16 -7.52 -6.06
N LEU A 93 -10.71 -7.46 -7.26
CA LEU A 93 -11.50 -6.33 -7.72
C LEU A 93 -12.94 -6.48 -7.24
N GLY A 94 -13.46 -5.49 -6.54
CA GLY A 94 -14.86 -5.36 -6.15
C GLY A 94 -15.54 -4.23 -6.89
N ASP A 95 -16.87 -4.23 -6.89
CA ASP A 95 -17.68 -3.24 -7.62
C ASP A 95 -17.90 -1.94 -6.84
N SER A 96 -17.60 -1.91 -5.54
CA SER A 96 -17.80 -0.71 -4.73
C SER A 96 -16.69 0.32 -4.86
N ARG A 97 -16.94 1.49 -4.29
CA ARG A 97 -15.93 2.57 -4.21
C ARG A 97 -14.77 2.28 -3.25
N TYR A 98 -14.87 1.28 -2.39
CA TYR A 98 -13.86 1.01 -1.36
C TYR A 98 -12.66 0.27 -1.92
N LEU A 99 -11.47 0.76 -1.56
CA LEU A 99 -10.19 0.10 -1.82
C LEU A 99 -9.44 -0.07 -0.50
N ILE A 100 -9.22 -1.30 -0.09
CA ILE A 100 -8.53 -1.66 1.15
C ILE A 100 -7.15 -2.19 0.79
N VAL A 101 -6.09 -1.55 1.29
CA VAL A 101 -4.72 -1.92 0.94
C VAL A 101 -3.84 -2.08 2.17
N GLU A 102 -2.89 -2.99 2.06
CA GLU A 102 -1.76 -3.06 2.96
C GLU A 102 -0.72 -2.00 2.54
N ALA A 103 -0.31 -1.16 3.48
CA ALA A 103 0.64 -0.08 3.29
C ALA A 103 2.01 -0.50 3.81
N ASP A 104 2.98 -0.66 2.90
CA ASP A 104 4.30 -1.22 3.22
C ASP A 104 5.28 -0.10 3.58
N GLU A 105 5.76 -0.12 4.82
CA GLU A 105 6.77 0.79 5.33
C GLU A 105 8.19 0.33 5.03
N SER A 106 8.41 -0.93 4.66
CA SER A 106 9.74 -1.52 4.55
C SER A 106 10.67 -0.81 3.56
N ASP A 107 10.11 -0.21 2.52
CA ASP A 107 10.81 0.61 1.52
C ASP A 107 10.28 2.06 1.47
N ALA A 108 9.49 2.46 2.47
CA ALA A 108 8.80 3.75 2.56
C ALA A 108 7.80 4.01 1.41
N SER A 109 7.44 3.00 0.63
CA SER A 109 6.52 3.15 -0.52
C SER A 109 5.10 3.54 -0.12
N PHE A 110 4.70 3.30 1.15
CA PHE A 110 3.41 3.73 1.69
C PHE A 110 3.20 5.25 1.65
N LEU A 111 4.28 6.05 1.56
CA LEU A 111 4.20 7.50 1.41
C LEU A 111 3.55 7.96 0.10
N HIS A 112 3.50 7.10 -0.91
CA HIS A 112 2.78 7.40 -2.16
C HIS A 112 1.26 7.35 -2.00
N LEU A 113 0.76 6.60 -1.00
CA LEU A 113 -0.67 6.39 -0.80
C LEU A 113 -1.34 7.65 -0.26
N GLN A 114 -2.55 7.93 -0.75
CA GLN A 114 -3.41 9.04 -0.30
C GLN A 114 -4.76 8.47 0.17
N PRO A 115 -4.80 7.82 1.32
CA PRO A 115 -6.02 7.19 1.81
C PRO A 115 -7.01 8.20 2.39
N MET A 116 -8.28 7.79 2.47
CA MET A 116 -9.32 8.46 3.25
C MET A 116 -9.32 8.00 4.70
N VAL A 117 -8.89 6.76 4.92
CA VAL A 117 -8.73 6.16 6.25
C VAL A 117 -7.34 5.52 6.33
N ALA A 118 -6.55 5.91 7.32
CA ALA A 118 -5.28 5.28 7.65
C ALA A 118 -5.38 4.56 8.99
N VAL A 119 -4.95 3.30 9.01
CA VAL A 119 -4.85 2.49 10.23
C VAL A 119 -3.38 2.27 10.52
N VAL A 120 -2.93 2.48 11.76
CA VAL A 120 -1.58 2.15 12.21
C VAL A 120 -1.68 1.17 13.37
N THR A 121 -1.18 -0.04 13.17
CA THR A 121 -1.30 -1.14 14.14
C THR A 121 -0.24 -1.09 15.23
N ASN A 122 1.01 -0.84 14.87
CA ASN A 122 2.18 -0.72 15.76
C ASN A 122 3.37 -0.15 14.97
N ILE A 123 4.38 0.34 15.69
CA ILE A 123 5.65 0.77 15.11
C ILE A 123 6.79 0.12 15.90
N ASP A 124 7.54 -0.78 15.26
CA ASP A 124 8.68 -1.48 15.86
C ASP A 124 9.95 -1.26 15.01
N ALA A 125 11.11 -1.49 15.62
CA ALA A 125 12.41 -1.29 14.99
C ALA A 125 12.76 -2.43 14.02
N ASP A 126 11.95 -2.59 12.98
CA ASP A 126 12.18 -3.51 11.87
C ASP A 126 12.49 -2.73 10.58
N HIS A 127 13.08 -3.39 9.58
CA HIS A 127 13.47 -2.78 8.30
C HIS A 127 14.31 -1.50 8.43
N MET A 128 15.10 -1.40 9.51
CA MET A 128 15.86 -0.19 9.89
C MET A 128 16.89 0.25 8.84
N GLY A 129 17.27 -0.62 7.89
CA GLY A 129 18.14 -0.27 6.77
C GLY A 129 17.60 0.87 5.91
N THR A 130 16.31 0.90 5.63
CA THR A 130 15.62 1.97 4.88
C THR A 130 15.67 3.31 5.60
N TYR A 131 15.69 3.28 6.92
CA TYR A 131 15.67 4.46 7.79
C TYR A 131 17.04 4.85 8.33
N GLY A 132 18.13 4.19 7.85
CA GLY A 132 19.49 4.46 8.28
C GLY A 132 19.79 4.09 9.73
N GLY A 133 19.04 3.16 10.32
CA GLY A 133 19.14 2.76 11.71
C GLY A 133 18.48 3.74 12.71
N ASP A 134 17.81 4.79 12.24
CA ASP A 134 17.19 5.83 13.07
C ASP A 134 15.68 5.53 13.28
N PHE A 135 15.32 5.10 14.49
CA PHE A 135 13.93 4.79 14.85
C PHE A 135 13.04 6.05 14.87
N GLU A 136 13.58 7.19 15.24
CA GLU A 136 12.84 8.46 15.19
C GLU A 136 12.54 8.87 13.74
N ARG A 137 13.43 8.53 12.80
CA ARG A 137 13.17 8.71 11.38
C ARG A 137 12.02 7.82 10.92
N LEU A 138 11.97 6.56 11.34
CA LEU A 138 10.84 5.66 11.06
C LEU A 138 9.52 6.26 11.59
N LYS A 139 9.47 6.71 12.84
CA LYS A 139 8.27 7.36 13.42
C LYS A 139 7.85 8.60 12.64
N ARG A 140 8.81 9.47 12.27
CA ARG A 140 8.51 10.64 11.42
C ARG A 140 7.90 10.24 10.08
N THR A 141 8.34 9.15 9.47
CA THR A 141 7.78 8.65 8.20
C THR A 141 6.32 8.19 8.37
N TYR A 142 5.95 7.62 9.52
CA TYR A 142 4.54 7.34 9.82
C TYR A 142 3.72 8.63 9.97
N VAL A 143 4.27 9.68 10.59
CA VAL A 143 3.62 10.98 10.66
C VAL A 143 3.42 11.57 9.25
N GLU A 144 4.42 11.48 8.37
CA GLU A 144 4.31 11.90 6.98
C GLU A 144 3.21 11.13 6.23
N PHE A 145 3.13 9.82 6.44
CA PHE A 145 2.05 9.01 5.88
C PHE A 145 0.67 9.46 6.37
N LEU A 146 0.51 9.76 7.66
CA LEU A 146 -0.74 10.27 8.21
C LEU A 146 -1.10 11.66 7.67
N HIS A 147 -0.11 12.49 7.32
CA HIS A 147 -0.35 13.79 6.67
C HIS A 147 -0.86 13.68 5.23
N ASN A 148 -0.80 12.49 4.59
CA ASN A 148 -1.44 12.26 3.30
C ASN A 148 -2.96 12.11 3.39
N LEU A 149 -3.52 12.02 4.60
CA LEU A 149 -4.97 12.07 4.80
C LEU A 149 -5.52 13.45 4.45
N PRO A 150 -6.65 13.55 3.76
CA PRO A 150 -7.35 14.83 3.63
C PRO A 150 -7.84 15.33 5.01
N PHE A 151 -8.13 16.62 5.14
CA PHE A 151 -8.57 17.20 6.41
C PHE A 151 -9.86 16.58 6.99
N TYR A 152 -10.62 15.89 6.19
CA TYR A 152 -11.82 15.13 6.56
C TYR A 152 -11.56 13.62 6.62
N GLY A 153 -10.31 13.20 6.51
CA GLY A 153 -9.90 11.81 6.63
C GLY A 153 -9.93 11.34 8.08
N LEU A 154 -9.75 10.03 8.26
CA LEU A 154 -9.75 9.39 9.57
C LEU A 154 -8.44 8.63 9.79
N SER A 155 -7.75 8.90 10.89
CA SER A 155 -6.68 8.05 11.39
C SER A 155 -7.20 7.15 12.53
N VAL A 156 -6.88 5.86 12.47
CA VAL A 156 -7.17 4.86 13.49
C VAL A 156 -5.84 4.35 14.03
N LEU A 157 -5.49 4.73 15.25
CA LEU A 157 -4.19 4.49 15.84
C LEU A 157 -4.30 3.52 17.03
N CYS A 158 -3.47 2.49 17.06
CA CYS A 158 -3.38 1.57 18.19
C CYS A 158 -2.56 2.21 19.31
N ILE A 159 -3.22 2.91 20.22
CA ILE A 159 -2.56 3.62 21.33
C ILE A 159 -2.02 2.70 22.44
N ASP A 160 -2.28 1.38 22.38
CA ASP A 160 -1.64 0.41 23.24
C ASP A 160 -0.16 0.19 22.87
N ASP A 161 0.23 0.56 21.64
CA ASP A 161 1.63 0.62 21.21
C ASP A 161 2.24 1.98 21.59
N ALA A 162 3.32 1.95 22.37
CA ALA A 162 3.94 3.15 22.90
C ALA A 162 4.54 4.06 21.82
N ALA A 163 5.04 3.50 20.71
CA ALA A 163 5.58 4.27 19.60
C ALA A 163 4.45 4.95 18.82
N VAL A 164 3.34 4.25 18.55
CA VAL A 164 2.13 4.84 17.94
C VAL A 164 1.54 5.92 18.85
N ALA A 165 1.47 5.70 20.16
CA ALA A 165 0.96 6.70 21.10
C ALA A 165 1.84 7.97 21.20
N SER A 166 3.09 7.92 20.70
CA SER A 166 4.05 9.02 20.74
C SER A 166 4.07 9.91 19.49
N ILE A 167 3.31 9.56 18.46
CA ILE A 167 3.24 10.29 17.19
C ILE A 167 1.96 11.09 17.00
#